data_f6b6fa739cfe18eb132b393123e6a5b2
#
_entry.id   f6b6fa739cfe18eb132b393123e6a5b2
#
_cell.length_a   1.000
_cell.length_b   1.000
_cell.length_c   1.000
_cell.angle_alpha   90.00
_cell.angle_beta   90.00
_cell.angle_gamma   90.00
#
_symmetry.space_group_name_H-M   'P 1'
#
loop_
_entity.id
_entity.type
_entity.pdbx_description
1 polymer ?
#
loop_
_entity_poly.entity_id
_entity_poly.type
_entity_poly.pdbx_seq_one_letter_code
_entity_poly.pdbx_strand_id
1 'polypeptide(L)'
;MKTHRFVLEKYHGPKSRTMCPHCKRYKCFTRYVDLEGKYTFPTEVGRCNHENSCGYHLTPKAFFEQNPEEMKLACFDGETDKNVVSIVRRFNQAHHVDDIVQKKPSYVAEDIMLRSKRGYNNNHFVRFLYSLFPEPIVLNILKRYHIGTANMWDGAVVFWQVDVEGKVHDGKIMLYDVATGHRADKVSWAHSAMKMKDYVLEQCFFGEHLLADNRKPIAIVESEKTAIIASVFMDDFIWLASGGKDGCFNRRKHVLRGRKVVLFPDLKATAAWQKKADAMNDDGIQTEVSIFLEDHASDEEREQGLDIADYIIRLIQEEKRPGHHELTFDEMKALLHGMQERNPAVTNLINAFNLVLVDPQQK
;
A
#
# COMPACT_ATOMS: atom_id res chain seq x y z
N MET A 1 -21.55 22.43 18.10
CA MET A 1 -20.50 21.37 17.98
C MET A 1 -19.97 21.14 19.38
N LYS A 2 -20.06 19.91 19.92
CA LYS A 2 -19.44 19.60 21.21
C LYS A 2 -17.93 19.50 20.95
N THR A 3 -17.16 20.46 21.41
CA THR A 3 -15.71 20.43 21.39
C THR A 3 -15.24 19.39 22.42
N HIS A 4 -14.49 18.39 21.98
CA HIS A 4 -13.89 17.43 22.90
C HIS A 4 -12.76 18.14 23.66
N ARG A 5 -12.72 17.99 24.99
CA ARG A 5 -11.68 18.56 25.86
C ARG A 5 -10.29 17.99 25.51
N PHE A 6 -10.18 16.70 25.31
CA PHE A 6 -8.93 16.02 24.98
C PHE A 6 -8.81 15.82 23.47
N VAL A 7 -7.78 16.41 22.86
CA VAL A 7 -7.55 16.37 21.41
C VAL A 7 -6.10 16.02 21.10
N LEU A 8 -5.85 15.52 19.90
CA LEU A 8 -4.49 15.36 19.40
C LEU A 8 -3.85 16.73 19.16
N GLU A 9 -2.61 16.91 19.63
CA GLU A 9 -1.84 18.15 19.49
C GLU A 9 -1.76 18.57 18.02
N LYS A 10 -2.14 19.83 17.73
CA LYS A 10 -2.03 20.39 16.38
C LYS A 10 -0.57 20.46 15.95
N TYR A 11 -0.33 20.32 14.63
CA TYR A 11 1.02 20.46 14.09
C TYR A 11 1.48 21.93 14.11
N HIS A 12 2.56 22.20 14.82
CA HIS A 12 3.21 23.54 14.88
C HIS A 12 4.69 23.44 14.45
N GLY A 13 5.05 22.41 13.65
CA GLY A 13 6.41 22.16 13.22
C GLY A 13 7.01 20.85 13.80
N PRO A 14 8.24 20.50 13.42
CA PRO A 14 8.85 19.21 13.76
C PRO A 14 8.92 18.88 15.26
N LYS A 15 8.95 19.89 16.13
CA LYS A 15 9.02 19.74 17.58
C LYS A 15 7.69 19.25 18.20
N SER A 16 6.55 19.44 17.50
CA SER A 16 5.24 18.96 17.95
C SER A 16 5.00 17.48 17.64
N ARG A 17 6.03 16.77 17.15
CA ARG A 17 5.98 15.33 16.93
C ARG A 17 7.14 14.67 17.65
N THR A 18 6.81 13.67 18.47
CA THR A 18 7.76 12.97 19.32
C THR A 18 8.10 11.59 18.76
N MET A 19 8.90 10.84 19.48
CA MET A 19 9.19 9.44 19.20
C MET A 19 7.99 8.58 19.57
N CYS A 20 7.59 7.66 18.70
CA CYS A 20 6.54 6.70 19.00
C CYS A 20 7.01 5.69 20.05
N PRO A 21 6.25 5.45 21.14
CA PRO A 21 6.63 4.50 22.18
C PRO A 21 6.65 3.05 21.68
N HIS A 22 5.92 2.72 20.62
CA HIS A 22 5.84 1.38 20.06
C HIS A 22 6.90 1.14 18.98
N CYS A 23 6.87 1.86 17.86
CA CYS A 23 7.81 1.63 16.75
C CYS A 23 9.16 2.35 16.89
N LYS A 24 9.37 3.13 17.96
CA LYS A 24 10.61 3.85 18.29
C LYS A 24 11.11 4.85 17.21
N ARG A 25 10.29 5.17 16.22
CA ARG A 25 10.63 6.15 15.19
C ARG A 25 10.42 7.57 15.71
N TYR A 26 11.32 8.49 15.32
CA TYR A 26 11.25 9.90 15.70
C TYR A 26 10.27 10.69 14.81
N LYS A 27 9.72 11.79 15.36
CA LYS A 27 8.86 12.76 14.65
C LYS A 27 7.61 12.17 14.00
N CYS A 28 7.10 11.07 14.56
CA CYS A 28 5.92 10.39 14.02
C CYS A 28 4.80 10.15 15.05
N PHE A 29 4.94 10.67 16.25
CA PHE A 29 3.96 10.47 17.31
C PHE A 29 3.32 11.78 17.73
N THR A 30 1.99 11.82 17.70
CA THR A 30 1.15 12.94 18.11
C THR A 30 0.54 12.64 19.46
N ARG A 31 0.85 13.44 20.47
CA ARG A 31 0.31 13.28 21.83
C ARG A 31 -1.10 13.85 21.94
N TYR A 32 -1.88 13.36 22.89
CA TYR A 32 -3.09 14.04 23.32
C TYR A 32 -2.76 15.18 24.28
N VAL A 33 -3.52 16.27 24.16
CA VAL A 33 -3.44 17.45 25.02
C VAL A 33 -4.83 17.79 25.56
N ASP A 34 -4.85 18.33 26.77
CA ASP A 34 -6.04 18.89 27.38
C ASP A 34 -6.20 20.35 26.96
N LEU A 35 -7.29 20.71 26.27
CA LEU A 35 -7.54 22.08 25.84
C LEU A 35 -7.82 23.04 27.02
N GLU A 36 -8.21 22.49 28.18
CA GLU A 36 -8.41 23.27 29.42
C GLU A 36 -7.11 23.43 30.23
N GLY A 37 -6.03 22.74 29.84
CA GLY A 37 -4.74 22.81 30.50
C GLY A 37 -4.68 22.26 31.93
N LYS A 38 -5.72 21.54 32.37
CA LYS A 38 -5.86 21.04 33.73
C LYS A 38 -5.16 19.67 33.95
N TYR A 39 -4.94 18.92 32.86
CA TYR A 39 -4.34 17.60 32.92
C TYR A 39 -3.25 17.44 31.85
N THR A 40 -2.14 16.81 32.25
CA THR A 40 -1.04 16.47 31.32
C THR A 40 -0.95 14.98 31.17
N PHE A 41 -1.20 14.48 29.95
CA PHE A 41 -1.09 13.05 29.65
C PHE A 41 0.36 12.57 29.69
N PRO A 42 0.60 11.32 30.13
CA PRO A 42 1.87 10.64 29.91
C PRO A 42 2.29 10.61 28.44
N THR A 43 3.60 10.48 28.20
CA THR A 43 4.18 10.61 26.86
C THR A 43 3.73 9.54 25.87
N GLU A 44 3.20 8.42 26.35
CA GLU A 44 2.66 7.32 25.57
C GLU A 44 1.21 7.52 25.12
N VAL A 45 0.47 8.48 25.68
CA VAL A 45 -0.93 8.72 25.30
C VAL A 45 -0.99 9.56 24.05
N GLY A 46 -1.33 8.91 22.92
CA GLY A 46 -1.27 9.55 21.62
C GLY A 46 -1.43 8.57 20.47
N ARG A 47 -1.18 9.05 19.27
CA ARG A 47 -1.30 8.29 18.04
C ARG A 47 -0.03 8.38 17.20
N CYS A 48 0.44 7.23 16.72
CA CYS A 48 1.49 7.18 15.72
C CYS A 48 0.94 7.57 14.35
N ASN A 49 1.64 8.46 13.64
CA ASN A 49 1.24 8.89 12.30
C ASN A 49 1.50 7.79 11.24
N HIS A 50 2.27 6.76 11.57
CA HIS A 50 2.40 5.55 10.76
C HIS A 50 1.22 4.59 11.05
N GLU A 51 0.02 5.01 10.65
CA GLU A 51 -1.22 4.29 10.95
C GLU A 51 -1.20 2.85 10.41
N ASN A 52 -0.65 2.66 9.22
CA ASN A 52 -0.63 1.37 8.53
C ASN A 52 0.52 0.44 9.00
N SER A 53 1.68 0.98 9.38
CA SER A 53 2.86 0.18 9.72
C SER A 53 3.08 0.01 11.21
N CYS A 54 2.57 0.92 12.03
CA CYS A 54 2.67 0.88 13.49
C CYS A 54 1.31 0.70 14.17
N GLY A 55 0.31 1.47 13.75
CA GLY A 55 -1.06 1.44 14.26
C GLY A 55 -1.21 1.79 15.75
N TYR A 56 -0.14 2.22 16.42
CA TYR A 56 -0.21 2.55 17.84
C TYR A 56 -1.11 3.75 18.07
N HIS A 57 -2.16 3.56 18.83
CA HIS A 57 -3.07 4.62 19.24
C HIS A 57 -3.63 4.35 20.64
N LEU A 58 -3.04 4.99 21.65
CA LEU A 58 -3.58 5.00 22.99
C LEU A 58 -4.43 6.26 23.18
N THR A 59 -5.74 6.09 23.17
CA THR A 59 -6.69 7.21 23.35
C THR A 59 -6.79 7.60 24.84
N PRO A 60 -7.18 8.86 25.17
CA PRO A 60 -7.50 9.26 26.54
C PRO A 60 -8.48 8.33 27.22
N LYS A 61 -9.50 7.87 26.51
CA LYS A 61 -10.48 6.92 27.02
C LYS A 61 -9.82 5.59 27.43
N ALA A 62 -9.05 4.96 26.55
CA ALA A 62 -8.37 3.71 26.82
C ALA A 62 -7.34 3.85 27.95
N PHE A 63 -6.64 5.00 28.01
CA PHE A 63 -5.69 5.28 29.08
C PHE A 63 -6.38 5.39 30.44
N PHE A 64 -7.48 6.12 30.56
CA PHE A 64 -8.23 6.25 31.82
C PHE A 64 -8.93 4.96 32.21
N GLU A 65 -9.31 4.10 31.26
CA GLU A 65 -9.83 2.76 31.55
C GLU A 65 -8.78 1.89 32.25
N GLN A 66 -7.51 2.03 31.84
CA GLN A 66 -6.38 1.31 32.44
C GLN A 66 -5.85 1.98 33.73
N ASN A 67 -6.12 3.26 33.93
CA ASN A 67 -5.63 4.07 35.05
C ASN A 67 -6.77 4.90 35.68
N PRO A 68 -7.69 4.26 36.45
CA PRO A 68 -8.86 4.95 37.01
C PRO A 68 -8.53 6.09 37.98
N GLU A 69 -7.39 6.03 38.68
CA GLU A 69 -6.95 7.11 39.57
C GLU A 69 -6.54 8.37 38.79
N GLU A 70 -5.91 8.21 37.63
CA GLU A 70 -5.56 9.32 36.73
C GLU A 70 -6.81 10.01 36.18
N MET A 71 -7.89 9.26 35.94
CA MET A 71 -9.18 9.83 35.56
C MET A 71 -9.76 10.74 36.65
N LYS A 72 -9.62 10.35 37.93
CA LYS A 72 -10.05 11.20 39.06
C LYS A 72 -9.26 12.50 39.10
N LEU A 73 -7.93 12.43 38.89
CA LEU A 73 -7.07 13.62 38.84
C LEU A 73 -7.44 14.56 37.68
N ALA A 74 -7.72 13.99 36.49
CA ALA A 74 -8.11 14.77 35.30
C ALA A 74 -9.49 15.46 35.45
N CYS A 75 -10.38 14.90 36.27
CA CYS A 75 -11.75 15.39 36.47
C CYS A 75 -11.95 16.23 37.76
N PHE A 76 -10.89 16.48 38.54
CA PHE A 76 -10.99 17.11 39.83
C PHE A 76 -11.13 18.65 39.69
N ASP A 77 -12.36 19.13 39.57
CA ASP A 77 -12.74 20.57 39.60
C ASP A 77 -13.48 20.94 40.87
N GLY A 78 -13.15 20.39 42.02
CA GLY A 78 -13.70 20.87 43.33
C GLY A 78 -15.23 20.82 43.52
N GLU A 79 -15.99 20.56 42.45
CA GLU A 79 -17.44 20.37 42.48
C GLU A 79 -17.78 18.98 41.95
N THR A 80 -18.42 18.17 42.81
CA THR A 80 -18.89 16.82 42.50
C THR A 80 -20.01 16.87 41.45
N ASP A 81 -19.65 16.85 40.20
CA ASP A 81 -20.64 16.68 39.13
C ASP A 81 -21.20 15.25 39.16
N LYS A 82 -22.51 15.16 39.43
CA LYS A 82 -23.25 13.87 39.50
C LYS A 82 -23.15 13.04 38.22
N ASN A 83 -22.76 13.65 37.11
CA ASN A 83 -22.52 12.97 35.84
C ASN A 83 -21.21 12.14 35.83
N VAL A 84 -20.16 12.56 36.56
CA VAL A 84 -18.90 11.83 36.69
C VAL A 84 -19.10 10.54 37.49
N VAL A 85 -19.90 10.58 38.54
CA VAL A 85 -20.28 9.42 39.37
C VAL A 85 -21.08 8.40 38.52
N SER A 86 -21.93 8.84 37.61
CA SER A 86 -22.71 7.96 36.73
C SER A 86 -21.85 7.31 35.66
N ILE A 87 -20.83 8.01 35.18
CA ILE A 87 -19.82 7.46 34.22
C ILE A 87 -18.96 6.43 34.92
N VAL A 88 -18.43 6.73 36.12
CA VAL A 88 -17.61 5.79 36.91
C VAL A 88 -18.42 4.55 37.32
N ARG A 89 -19.72 4.69 37.70
CA ARG A 89 -20.57 3.53 38.00
C ARG A 89 -20.88 2.67 36.80
N ARG A 90 -21.06 3.23 35.60
CA ARG A 90 -21.22 2.46 34.34
C ARG A 90 -19.93 1.72 33.95
N PHE A 91 -18.75 2.29 34.22
CA PHE A 91 -17.46 1.65 33.97
C PHE A 91 -17.19 0.48 34.92
N ASN A 92 -17.49 0.63 36.22
CA ASN A 92 -17.23 -0.43 37.22
C ASN A 92 -18.18 -1.63 37.14
N GLN A 93 -19.29 -1.54 36.41
CA GLN A 93 -20.22 -2.67 36.19
C GLN A 93 -19.93 -3.47 34.91
N ALA A 94 -18.98 -3.04 34.10
CA ALA A 94 -18.82 -3.59 32.75
C ALA A 94 -17.57 -4.43 32.51
N HIS A 95 -16.58 -4.54 33.40
CA HIS A 95 -15.40 -5.34 33.04
C HIS A 95 -14.73 -6.08 34.22
N HIS A 96 -14.91 -7.38 34.24
CA HIS A 96 -13.89 -8.34 34.67
C HIS A 96 -12.67 -8.15 33.76
N VAL A 97 -11.48 -8.05 34.39
CA VAL A 97 -10.19 -8.02 33.72
C VAL A 97 -9.90 -9.43 33.21
N ASP A 98 -10.17 -9.65 31.94
CA ASP A 98 -9.55 -10.67 31.08
C ASP A 98 -10.17 -10.46 29.67
N ASP A 99 -9.47 -9.72 28.86
CA ASP A 99 -9.48 -9.79 27.40
C ASP A 99 -8.99 -8.45 26.85
N ILE A 100 -7.72 -8.41 26.50
CA ILE A 100 -7.27 -7.53 25.41
C ILE A 100 -7.88 -8.18 24.16
N VAL A 101 -9.15 -7.91 23.91
CA VAL A 101 -9.81 -8.30 22.67
C VAL A 101 -9.14 -7.52 21.56
N GLN A 102 -8.18 -8.14 20.90
CA GLN A 102 -7.74 -7.69 19.58
C GLN A 102 -9.00 -7.58 18.74
N LYS A 103 -9.43 -6.35 18.47
CA LYS A 103 -10.59 -6.12 17.60
C LYS A 103 -10.32 -6.87 16.29
N LYS A 104 -11.20 -7.82 15.97
CA LYS A 104 -11.08 -8.59 14.73
C LYS A 104 -11.12 -7.64 13.54
N PRO A 105 -10.33 -7.88 12.49
CA PRO A 105 -10.40 -7.12 11.25
C PRO A 105 -11.82 -7.07 10.71
N SER A 106 -12.22 -5.93 10.17
CA SER A 106 -13.47 -5.77 9.44
C SER A 106 -13.24 -6.06 7.96
N TYR A 107 -14.28 -6.52 7.29
CA TYR A 107 -14.23 -6.81 5.85
C TYR A 107 -15.37 -6.10 5.12
N VAL A 108 -15.13 -5.72 3.89
CA VAL A 108 -16.16 -5.22 2.98
C VAL A 108 -16.89 -6.43 2.38
N ALA A 109 -18.20 -6.34 2.23
CA ALA A 109 -18.97 -7.41 1.59
C ALA A 109 -18.56 -7.55 0.11
N GLU A 110 -18.37 -8.79 -0.36
CA GLU A 110 -17.89 -9.09 -1.71
C GLU A 110 -18.78 -8.50 -2.80
N ASP A 111 -20.09 -8.45 -2.57
CA ASP A 111 -21.06 -7.90 -3.54
C ASP A 111 -20.81 -6.40 -3.81
N ILE A 112 -20.26 -5.66 -2.86
CA ILE A 112 -19.85 -4.25 -3.04
C ILE A 112 -18.68 -4.17 -4.03
N MET A 113 -17.68 -5.03 -3.86
CA MET A 113 -16.57 -5.14 -4.80
C MET A 113 -17.09 -5.51 -6.21
N LEU A 114 -17.93 -6.54 -6.30
CA LEU A 114 -18.48 -7.00 -7.58
C LEU A 114 -19.30 -5.91 -8.29
N ARG A 115 -20.14 -5.18 -7.56
CA ARG A 115 -20.92 -4.06 -8.12
C ARG A 115 -20.07 -2.89 -8.61
N SER A 116 -18.86 -2.72 -8.10
CA SER A 116 -17.94 -1.68 -8.56
C SER A 116 -17.29 -1.99 -9.92
N LYS A 117 -17.29 -3.26 -10.37
CA LYS A 117 -16.67 -3.72 -11.62
C LYS A 117 -17.52 -3.32 -12.85
N ARG A 118 -17.74 -2.03 -13.02
CA ARG A 118 -18.52 -1.42 -14.11
C ARG A 118 -18.13 0.02 -14.33
N GLY A 119 -18.65 0.66 -15.37
CA GLY A 119 -18.44 2.08 -15.64
C GLY A 119 -17.01 2.41 -16.07
N TYR A 120 -16.30 1.47 -16.65
CA TYR A 120 -14.89 1.60 -17.03
C TYR A 120 -14.63 2.69 -18.06
N ASN A 121 -15.63 3.04 -18.90
CA ASN A 121 -15.50 4.14 -19.88
C ASN A 121 -15.24 5.50 -19.20
N ASN A 122 -15.68 5.67 -17.96
CA ASN A 122 -15.45 6.89 -17.18
C ASN A 122 -14.29 6.76 -16.18
N ASN A 123 -13.68 5.58 -16.06
CA ASN A 123 -12.58 5.34 -15.14
C ASN A 123 -11.26 5.79 -15.76
N HIS A 124 -10.63 6.81 -15.19
CA HIS A 124 -9.43 7.43 -15.74
C HIS A 124 -8.24 6.45 -15.80
N PHE A 125 -8.05 5.65 -14.78
CA PHE A 125 -6.99 4.64 -14.78
C PHE A 125 -7.22 3.57 -15.85
N VAL A 126 -8.45 3.10 -16.02
CA VAL A 126 -8.79 2.13 -17.06
C VAL A 126 -8.60 2.72 -18.47
N ARG A 127 -9.00 3.97 -18.68
CA ARG A 127 -8.74 4.69 -19.94
C ARG A 127 -7.25 4.81 -20.21
N PHE A 128 -6.46 5.10 -19.19
CA PHE A 128 -5.00 5.10 -19.31
C PHE A 128 -4.46 3.72 -19.69
N LEU A 129 -4.96 2.63 -19.10
CA LEU A 129 -4.56 1.27 -19.51
C LEU A 129 -4.89 0.99 -20.99
N TYR A 130 -6.04 1.44 -21.49
CA TYR A 130 -6.38 1.31 -22.92
C TYR A 130 -5.45 2.12 -23.84
N SER A 131 -4.81 3.18 -23.36
CA SER A 131 -3.79 3.89 -24.14
C SER A 131 -2.48 3.11 -24.24
N LEU A 132 -2.22 2.20 -23.28
CA LEU A 132 -1.01 1.38 -23.25
C LEU A 132 -1.21 0.02 -23.95
N PHE A 133 -2.33 -0.65 -23.68
CA PHE A 133 -2.54 -2.06 -24.01
C PHE A 133 -3.78 -2.29 -24.88
N PRO A 134 -3.77 -3.34 -25.73
CA PRO A 134 -4.97 -3.82 -26.43
C PRO A 134 -6.08 -4.25 -25.45
N GLU A 135 -7.32 -4.13 -25.91
CA GLU A 135 -8.53 -4.43 -25.13
C GLU A 135 -8.50 -5.79 -24.42
N PRO A 136 -8.12 -6.93 -25.05
CA PRO A 136 -8.09 -8.22 -24.37
C PRO A 136 -7.18 -8.25 -23.15
N ILE A 137 -6.04 -7.56 -23.22
CA ILE A 137 -5.09 -7.43 -22.11
C ILE A 137 -5.71 -6.61 -20.98
N VAL A 138 -6.32 -5.46 -21.30
CA VAL A 138 -6.98 -4.61 -20.30
C VAL A 138 -8.11 -5.37 -19.60
N LEU A 139 -8.97 -6.07 -20.33
CA LEU A 139 -10.06 -6.87 -19.76
C LEU A 139 -9.54 -7.97 -18.83
N ASN A 140 -8.44 -8.63 -19.19
CA ASN A 140 -7.79 -9.62 -18.33
C ASN A 140 -7.28 -8.96 -17.02
N ILE A 141 -6.60 -7.82 -17.11
CA ILE A 141 -6.13 -7.04 -15.94
C ILE A 141 -7.29 -6.70 -15.01
N LEU A 142 -8.36 -6.12 -15.55
CA LEU A 142 -9.54 -5.71 -14.76
C LEU A 142 -10.15 -6.87 -13.99
N LYS A 143 -10.25 -8.03 -14.62
CA LYS A 143 -10.74 -9.26 -14.00
C LYS A 143 -9.76 -9.78 -12.95
N ARG A 144 -8.49 -9.92 -13.33
CA ARG A 144 -7.43 -10.53 -12.54
C ARG A 144 -7.18 -9.79 -11.23
N TYR A 145 -7.16 -8.45 -11.26
CA TYR A 145 -6.85 -7.61 -10.10
C TYR A 145 -8.08 -7.01 -9.41
N HIS A 146 -9.28 -7.47 -9.75
CA HIS A 146 -10.52 -6.95 -9.16
C HIS A 146 -10.63 -5.42 -9.19
N ILE A 147 -10.24 -4.79 -10.31
CA ILE A 147 -10.31 -3.34 -10.46
C ILE A 147 -11.76 -2.91 -10.57
N GLY A 148 -12.14 -1.86 -9.84
CA GLY A 148 -13.48 -1.28 -9.88
C GLY A 148 -13.45 0.22 -10.16
N THR A 149 -14.64 0.81 -10.33
CA THR A 149 -14.86 2.25 -10.46
C THR A 149 -15.56 2.76 -9.20
N ALA A 150 -15.09 3.87 -8.66
CA ALA A 150 -15.69 4.52 -7.51
C ALA A 150 -16.38 5.84 -7.92
N ASN A 151 -17.50 6.15 -7.29
CA ASN A 151 -18.25 7.38 -7.54
C ASN A 151 -17.84 8.55 -6.64
N MET A 152 -16.75 8.39 -5.88
CA MET A 152 -16.29 9.42 -4.94
C MET A 152 -15.78 10.67 -5.65
N TRP A 153 -15.10 10.48 -6.77
CA TRP A 153 -14.65 11.51 -7.69
C TRP A 153 -14.92 11.04 -9.12
N ASP A 154 -15.14 11.96 -10.02
CA ASP A 154 -15.28 11.64 -11.44
C ASP A 154 -13.99 10.97 -11.95
N GLY A 155 -14.13 9.81 -12.59
CA GLY A 155 -13.02 9.01 -13.09
C GLY A 155 -12.24 8.19 -12.05
N ALA A 156 -12.68 8.15 -10.78
CA ALA A 156 -11.96 7.44 -9.73
C ALA A 156 -11.95 5.93 -9.93
N VAL A 157 -10.78 5.32 -9.72
CA VAL A 157 -10.57 3.87 -9.64
C VAL A 157 -10.65 3.40 -8.20
N VAL A 158 -11.08 2.16 -7.97
CA VAL A 158 -10.90 1.46 -6.70
C VAL A 158 -10.08 0.19 -6.90
N PHE A 159 -8.99 0.08 -6.13
CA PHE A 159 -8.13 -1.10 -6.05
C PHE A 159 -8.52 -1.90 -4.82
N TRP A 160 -9.16 -3.06 -5.04
CA TRP A 160 -9.62 -3.90 -3.96
C TRP A 160 -8.48 -4.77 -3.40
N GLN A 161 -8.34 -4.75 -2.09
CA GLN A 161 -7.43 -5.61 -1.35
C GLN A 161 -8.19 -6.88 -0.94
N VAL A 162 -7.91 -7.97 -1.64
CA VAL A 162 -8.52 -9.28 -1.41
C VAL A 162 -7.43 -10.25 -0.99
N ASP A 163 -7.62 -10.96 0.13
CA ASP A 163 -6.63 -11.89 0.66
C ASP A 163 -6.70 -13.28 0.00
N VAL A 164 -5.81 -14.17 0.40
CA VAL A 164 -5.74 -15.56 -0.10
C VAL A 164 -7.00 -16.39 0.21
N GLU A 165 -7.81 -15.96 1.17
CA GLU A 165 -9.07 -16.60 1.55
C GLU A 165 -10.27 -16.01 0.81
N GLY A 166 -10.05 -14.99 -0.03
CA GLY A 166 -11.10 -14.28 -0.76
C GLY A 166 -11.81 -13.19 0.04
N LYS A 167 -11.35 -12.86 1.25
CA LYS A 167 -11.94 -11.80 2.06
C LYS A 167 -11.50 -10.43 1.55
N VAL A 168 -12.45 -9.52 1.39
CA VAL A 168 -12.18 -8.15 0.94
C VAL A 168 -11.86 -7.27 2.13
N HIS A 169 -10.59 -6.95 2.30
CA HIS A 169 -10.11 -6.12 3.42
C HIS A 169 -10.53 -4.67 3.30
N ASP A 170 -10.39 -4.06 2.13
CA ASP A 170 -10.90 -2.73 1.80
C ASP A 170 -10.66 -2.43 0.31
N GLY A 171 -11.09 -1.26 -0.15
CA GLY A 171 -10.79 -0.72 -1.47
C GLY A 171 -10.07 0.62 -1.36
N LYS A 172 -8.89 0.74 -1.97
CA LYS A 172 -8.15 2.00 -2.06
C LYS A 172 -8.66 2.80 -3.26
N ILE A 173 -9.31 3.92 -2.99
CA ILE A 173 -9.88 4.79 -4.01
C ILE A 173 -8.85 5.84 -4.40
N MET A 174 -8.56 5.96 -5.69
CA MET A 174 -7.56 6.86 -6.23
C MET A 174 -8.04 7.51 -7.52
N LEU A 175 -7.42 8.64 -7.86
CA LEU A 175 -7.65 9.32 -9.13
C LEU A 175 -6.34 9.42 -9.91
N TYR A 176 -6.41 9.17 -11.21
CA TYR A 176 -5.27 9.24 -12.12
C TYR A 176 -5.54 10.22 -13.27
N ASP A 177 -4.49 10.81 -13.79
CA ASP A 177 -4.54 11.54 -15.05
C ASP A 177 -4.62 10.53 -16.20
N VAL A 178 -5.56 10.76 -17.13
CA VAL A 178 -5.83 9.83 -18.24
C VAL A 178 -4.69 9.77 -19.26
N ALA A 179 -4.00 10.89 -19.46
CA ALA A 179 -2.97 10.99 -20.51
C ALA A 179 -1.61 10.46 -20.02
N THR A 180 -1.28 10.75 -18.76
CA THR A 180 0.06 10.48 -18.22
C THR A 180 0.10 9.25 -17.29
N GLY A 181 -1.06 8.82 -16.75
CA GLY A 181 -1.10 7.79 -15.72
C GLY A 181 -0.48 8.22 -14.40
N HIS A 182 -0.23 9.52 -14.19
CA HIS A 182 0.21 10.03 -12.90
C HIS A 182 -0.95 10.08 -11.91
N ARG A 183 -0.65 9.76 -10.66
CA ARG A 183 -1.61 9.81 -9.57
C ARG A 183 -1.87 11.25 -9.17
N ALA A 184 -3.15 11.64 -9.07
CA ALA A 184 -3.55 12.87 -8.42
C ALA A 184 -3.46 12.73 -6.87
N ASP A 185 -3.33 13.86 -6.15
CA ASP A 185 -3.30 13.90 -4.68
C ASP A 185 -4.68 13.61 -4.04
N LYS A 186 -5.35 12.57 -4.55
CA LYS A 186 -6.66 12.14 -4.07
C LYS A 186 -6.61 10.65 -3.74
N VAL A 187 -6.61 10.35 -2.45
CA VAL A 187 -6.63 8.98 -1.92
C VAL A 187 -7.70 8.88 -0.84
N SER A 188 -8.50 7.85 -0.91
CA SER A 188 -9.49 7.51 0.12
C SER A 188 -9.66 6.00 0.21
N TRP A 189 -10.48 5.55 1.16
CA TRP A 189 -10.78 4.15 1.37
C TRP A 189 -12.27 3.88 1.21
N ALA A 190 -12.63 2.69 0.72
CA ALA A 190 -14.03 2.35 0.47
C ALA A 190 -14.86 2.36 1.75
N HIS A 191 -14.34 1.82 2.88
CA HIS A 191 -15.02 1.88 4.17
C HIS A 191 -15.33 3.34 4.60
N SER A 192 -14.37 4.26 4.38
CA SER A 192 -14.55 5.69 4.70
C SER A 192 -15.57 6.35 3.78
N ALA A 193 -15.51 6.06 2.46
CA ALA A 193 -16.47 6.58 1.49
C ALA A 193 -17.90 6.09 1.79
N MET A 194 -18.04 4.86 2.25
CA MET A 194 -19.32 4.26 2.66
C MET A 194 -19.75 4.64 4.10
N LYS A 195 -18.92 5.39 4.83
CA LYS A 195 -19.17 5.80 6.23
C LYS A 195 -19.42 4.60 7.15
N MET A 196 -18.69 3.51 6.96
CA MET A 196 -18.80 2.32 7.80
C MET A 196 -18.32 2.64 9.22
N LYS A 197 -19.19 2.47 10.21
CA LYS A 197 -18.86 2.75 11.61
C LYS A 197 -18.02 1.61 12.20
N ASP A 198 -17.12 1.98 13.11
CA ASP A 198 -16.29 1.05 13.88
C ASP A 198 -15.47 0.07 13.01
N TYR A 199 -15.15 0.46 11.78
CA TYR A 199 -14.36 -0.34 10.85
C TYR A 199 -12.91 -0.48 11.32
N VAL A 200 -12.46 -1.71 11.50
CA VAL A 200 -11.08 -2.06 11.87
C VAL A 200 -10.33 -2.42 10.61
N LEU A 201 -9.61 -1.45 10.04
CA LEU A 201 -8.82 -1.65 8.83
C LEU A 201 -7.59 -2.51 9.12
N GLU A 202 -7.50 -3.63 8.45
CA GLU A 202 -6.27 -4.42 8.32
C GLU A 202 -6.01 -4.63 6.82
N GLN A 203 -4.96 -4.01 6.31
CA GLN A 203 -4.63 -4.13 4.89
C GLN A 203 -3.95 -5.47 4.58
N CYS A 204 -4.23 -6.01 3.39
CA CYS A 204 -3.46 -7.08 2.77
C CYS A 204 -2.74 -6.57 1.50
N PHE A 205 -1.88 -7.39 0.89
CA PHE A 205 -1.26 -7.01 -0.37
C PHE A 205 -2.32 -6.87 -1.47
N PHE A 206 -2.22 -5.83 -2.27
CA PHE A 206 -2.99 -5.79 -3.50
C PHE A 206 -2.52 -6.94 -4.42
N GLY A 207 -3.47 -7.74 -4.92
CA GLY A 207 -3.17 -8.95 -5.67
C GLY A 207 -2.93 -10.20 -4.81
N GLU A 208 -3.04 -10.15 -3.48
CA GLU A 208 -2.76 -11.28 -2.58
C GLU A 208 -3.59 -12.53 -2.91
N HIS A 209 -4.84 -12.38 -3.32
CA HIS A 209 -5.71 -13.48 -3.76
C HIS A 209 -5.12 -14.31 -4.91
N LEU A 210 -4.21 -13.75 -5.71
CA LEU A 210 -3.54 -14.47 -6.79
C LEU A 210 -2.57 -15.55 -6.29
N LEU A 211 -2.24 -15.54 -5.01
CA LEU A 211 -1.36 -16.53 -4.38
C LEU A 211 -2.06 -17.88 -4.14
N ALA A 212 -3.39 -17.92 -4.06
CA ALA A 212 -4.16 -19.09 -3.67
C ALA A 212 -3.86 -20.30 -4.58
N ASP A 213 -3.94 -20.13 -5.89
CA ASP A 213 -3.85 -21.22 -6.87
C ASP A 213 -2.60 -21.14 -7.77
N ASN A 214 -1.61 -20.34 -7.38
CA ASN A 214 -0.44 -20.10 -8.21
C ASN A 214 0.87 -20.25 -7.41
N ARG A 215 1.87 -20.91 -7.98
CA ARG A 215 3.16 -21.20 -7.35
C ARG A 215 4.35 -20.43 -7.94
N LYS A 216 4.11 -19.53 -8.89
CA LYS A 216 5.15 -18.67 -9.44
C LYS A 216 5.84 -17.87 -8.34
N PRO A 217 7.11 -17.45 -8.51
CA PRO A 217 7.75 -16.48 -7.62
C PRO A 217 6.91 -15.22 -7.45
N ILE A 218 7.09 -14.52 -6.35
CA ILE A 218 6.35 -13.32 -6.02
C ILE A 218 7.23 -12.09 -6.29
N ALA A 219 6.70 -11.11 -7.01
CA ALA A 219 7.28 -9.79 -7.14
C ALA A 219 6.45 -8.78 -6.34
N ILE A 220 7.11 -7.94 -5.52
CA ILE A 220 6.43 -6.93 -4.71
C ILE A 220 6.95 -5.54 -5.07
N VAL A 221 6.02 -4.64 -5.35
CA VAL A 221 6.24 -3.21 -5.62
C VAL A 221 5.51 -2.33 -4.62
N GLU A 222 5.73 -1.02 -4.66
CA GLU A 222 5.06 -0.09 -3.77
C GLU A 222 3.60 0.16 -4.19
N SER A 223 3.36 0.42 -5.48
CA SER A 223 2.07 0.90 -5.99
C SER A 223 1.28 -0.16 -6.75
N GLU A 224 -0.04 -0.05 -6.68
CA GLU A 224 -1.00 -0.89 -7.40
C GLU A 224 -0.83 -0.75 -8.93
N LYS A 225 -0.60 0.49 -9.43
CA LYS A 225 -0.31 0.78 -10.84
C LYS A 225 0.88 -0.04 -11.33
N THR A 226 1.95 -0.01 -10.56
CA THR A 226 3.21 -0.68 -10.90
C THR A 226 3.03 -2.20 -10.96
N ALA A 227 2.35 -2.81 -9.97
CA ALA A 227 2.06 -4.23 -9.98
C ALA A 227 1.25 -4.65 -11.23
N ILE A 228 0.25 -3.87 -11.59
CA ILE A 228 -0.61 -4.12 -12.74
C ILE A 228 0.19 -4.08 -14.05
N ILE A 229 0.94 -3.00 -14.29
CA ILE A 229 1.69 -2.80 -15.53
C ILE A 229 2.80 -3.84 -15.68
N ALA A 230 3.58 -4.06 -14.62
CA ALA A 230 4.66 -5.04 -14.63
C ALA A 230 4.15 -6.46 -14.87
N SER A 231 2.95 -6.80 -14.40
CA SER A 231 2.36 -8.13 -14.57
C SER A 231 2.03 -8.49 -16.03
N VAL A 232 2.01 -7.53 -16.94
CA VAL A 232 1.80 -7.76 -18.38
C VAL A 232 3.09 -8.20 -19.06
N PHE A 233 4.23 -7.65 -18.64
CA PHE A 233 5.52 -7.90 -19.28
C PHE A 233 6.34 -9.01 -18.62
N MET A 234 6.15 -9.18 -17.31
CA MET A 234 6.89 -10.18 -16.53
C MET A 234 5.89 -11.14 -15.87
N ASP A 235 5.26 -11.96 -16.70
CA ASP A 235 4.22 -12.89 -16.29
C ASP A 235 4.75 -14.11 -15.53
N ASP A 236 6.08 -14.30 -15.46
CA ASP A 236 6.74 -15.32 -14.64
C ASP A 236 6.58 -15.08 -13.13
N PHE A 237 6.15 -13.90 -12.73
CA PHE A 237 5.89 -13.53 -11.34
C PHE A 237 4.41 -13.36 -11.05
N ILE A 238 4.05 -13.55 -9.79
CA ILE A 238 2.81 -12.99 -9.22
C ILE A 238 3.15 -11.61 -8.67
N TRP A 239 2.60 -10.57 -9.30
CA TRP A 239 2.85 -9.20 -8.91
C TRP A 239 1.89 -8.74 -7.83
N LEU A 240 2.45 -8.30 -6.69
CA LEU A 240 1.73 -7.75 -5.56
C LEU A 240 2.15 -6.29 -5.33
N ALA A 241 1.26 -5.49 -4.74
CA ALA A 241 1.64 -4.19 -4.23
C ALA A 241 1.47 -4.10 -2.72
N SER A 242 2.43 -3.45 -2.05
CA SER A 242 2.37 -3.21 -0.61
C SER A 242 1.41 -2.07 -0.22
N GLY A 243 0.98 -1.26 -1.19
CA GLY A 243 0.06 -0.14 -1.00
C GLY A 243 0.70 1.12 -0.42
N GLY A 244 2.04 1.18 -0.37
CA GLY A 244 2.83 2.33 0.07
C GLY A 244 4.14 1.93 0.73
N LYS A 245 5.00 2.90 0.98
CA LYS A 245 6.36 2.72 1.48
C LYS A 245 6.48 1.78 2.70
N ASP A 246 5.58 1.91 3.66
CA ASP A 246 5.55 1.06 4.87
C ASP A 246 4.56 -0.10 4.76
N GLY A 247 3.60 0.00 3.86
CA GLY A 247 2.68 -1.04 3.41
C GLY A 247 2.16 -2.02 4.46
N CYS A 248 1.70 -3.16 3.99
CA CYS A 248 1.15 -4.24 4.82
C CYS A 248 2.19 -5.31 5.22
N PHE A 249 3.47 -5.16 4.88
CA PHE A 249 4.51 -6.18 5.07
C PHE A 249 4.52 -6.82 6.46
N ASN A 250 4.55 -6.02 7.53
CA ASN A 250 4.71 -6.54 8.89
C ASN A 250 3.56 -7.47 9.32
N ARG A 251 2.34 -7.20 8.84
CA ARG A 251 1.14 -7.95 9.21
C ARG A 251 0.87 -9.12 8.29
N ARG A 252 1.24 -9.01 7.01
CA ARG A 252 0.88 -9.97 5.96
C ARG A 252 2.04 -10.84 5.45
N LYS A 253 3.28 -10.63 5.91
CA LYS A 253 4.43 -11.42 5.43
C LYS A 253 4.27 -12.94 5.58
N HIS A 254 3.42 -13.41 6.47
CA HIS A 254 3.18 -14.85 6.67
C HIS A 254 2.62 -15.53 5.41
N VAL A 255 1.87 -14.83 4.53
CA VAL A 255 1.32 -15.38 3.28
C VAL A 255 2.40 -15.64 2.22
N LEU A 256 3.60 -15.09 2.42
CA LEU A 256 4.74 -15.20 1.51
C LEU A 256 5.64 -16.42 1.83
N ARG A 257 5.40 -17.10 2.96
CA ARG A 257 6.22 -18.23 3.40
C ARG A 257 6.23 -19.37 2.38
N GLY A 258 7.40 -19.99 2.23
CA GLY A 258 7.59 -21.09 1.27
C GLY A 258 7.62 -20.66 -0.20
N ARG A 259 7.76 -19.37 -0.47
CA ARG A 259 7.81 -18.78 -1.81
C ARG A 259 9.10 -17.98 -1.99
N LYS A 260 9.64 -17.96 -3.20
CA LYS A 260 10.68 -16.99 -3.56
C LYS A 260 10.04 -15.63 -3.76
N VAL A 261 10.56 -14.61 -3.09
CA VAL A 261 10.07 -13.23 -3.15
C VAL A 261 11.17 -12.33 -3.71
N VAL A 262 10.81 -11.48 -4.66
CA VAL A 262 11.69 -10.44 -5.20
C VAL A 262 11.02 -9.08 -4.95
N LEU A 263 11.72 -8.19 -4.29
CA LEU A 263 11.27 -6.83 -4.05
C LEU A 263 11.79 -5.92 -5.15
N PHE A 264 10.90 -5.14 -5.76
CA PHE A 264 11.24 -4.15 -6.79
C PHE A 264 10.99 -2.74 -6.23
N PRO A 265 11.96 -2.15 -5.53
CA PRO A 265 11.83 -0.81 -4.98
C PRO A 265 11.81 0.26 -6.07
N ASP A 266 11.12 1.37 -5.78
CA ASP A 266 11.31 2.61 -6.54
C ASP A 266 12.75 3.11 -6.35
N LEU A 267 13.29 3.88 -7.28
CA LEU A 267 14.60 4.51 -7.16
C LEU A 267 14.72 5.29 -5.84
N LYS A 268 15.89 5.23 -5.20
CA LYS A 268 16.21 5.76 -3.84
C LYS A 268 15.55 4.98 -2.69
N ALA A 269 14.71 3.97 -2.95
CA ALA A 269 14.09 3.19 -1.88
C ALA A 269 14.85 1.89 -1.57
N THR A 270 15.82 1.49 -2.39
CA THR A 270 16.52 0.20 -2.33
C THR A 270 17.10 -0.11 -0.95
N ALA A 271 17.80 0.82 -0.31
CA ALA A 271 18.36 0.60 1.03
C ALA A 271 17.29 0.36 2.12
N ALA A 272 16.13 1.01 1.99
CA ALA A 272 15.01 0.78 2.90
C ALA A 272 14.33 -0.56 2.67
N TRP A 273 14.25 -0.98 1.42
CA TRP A 273 13.66 -2.26 1.05
C TRP A 273 14.61 -3.43 1.32
N GLN A 274 15.94 -3.22 1.26
CA GLN A 274 16.92 -4.21 1.70
C GLN A 274 16.72 -4.57 3.19
N LYS A 275 16.50 -3.59 4.05
CA LYS A 275 16.19 -3.84 5.47
C LYS A 275 14.90 -4.66 5.65
N LYS A 276 13.91 -4.49 4.76
CA LYS A 276 12.70 -5.31 4.79
C LYS A 276 13.01 -6.74 4.35
N ALA A 277 13.81 -6.91 3.28
CA ALA A 277 14.22 -8.22 2.80
C ALA A 277 15.02 -8.98 3.86
N ASP A 278 15.96 -8.30 4.54
CA ASP A 278 16.75 -8.89 5.64
C ASP A 278 15.83 -9.40 6.75
N ALA A 279 14.86 -8.57 7.21
CA ALA A 279 13.88 -8.95 8.21
C ALA A 279 12.94 -10.09 7.76
N MET A 280 12.65 -10.19 6.46
CA MET A 280 11.87 -11.30 5.91
C MET A 280 12.68 -12.58 5.84
N ASN A 281 13.96 -12.49 5.48
CA ASN A 281 14.90 -13.62 5.48
C ASN A 281 15.12 -14.15 6.92
N ASP A 282 15.23 -13.28 7.91
CA ASP A 282 15.30 -13.66 9.33
C ASP A 282 14.04 -14.43 9.77
N ASP A 283 12.88 -14.11 9.20
CA ASP A 283 11.62 -14.83 9.43
C ASP A 283 11.46 -16.11 8.56
N GLY A 284 12.49 -16.48 7.79
CA GLY A 284 12.52 -17.68 6.95
C GLY A 284 11.76 -17.52 5.61
N ILE A 285 11.56 -16.30 5.14
CA ILE A 285 10.96 -16.00 3.83
C ILE A 285 12.09 -15.67 2.86
N GLN A 286 12.36 -16.53 1.88
CA GLN A 286 13.41 -16.31 0.89
C GLN A 286 13.15 -15.05 0.07
N THR A 287 13.85 -13.96 0.38
CA THR A 287 13.61 -12.65 -0.19
C THR A 287 14.88 -12.02 -0.76
N GLU A 288 14.77 -11.51 -1.96
CA GLU A 288 15.83 -10.77 -2.67
C GLU A 288 15.32 -9.37 -3.03
N VAL A 289 16.22 -8.41 -3.17
CA VAL A 289 15.91 -7.05 -3.65
C VAL A 289 16.50 -6.91 -5.06
N SER A 290 15.65 -6.50 -6.00
CA SER A 290 16.12 -6.14 -7.34
C SER A 290 16.86 -4.80 -7.29
N ILE A 291 18.09 -4.80 -7.77
CA ILE A 291 18.90 -3.58 -7.96
C ILE A 291 18.85 -3.08 -9.40
N PHE A 292 18.03 -3.71 -10.24
CA PHE A 292 17.98 -3.45 -11.68
C PHE A 292 17.81 -1.95 -12.01
N LEU A 293 16.88 -1.27 -11.36
CA LEU A 293 16.66 0.16 -11.59
C LEU A 293 17.84 0.99 -11.11
N GLU A 294 18.43 0.68 -9.96
CA GLU A 294 19.58 1.41 -9.42
C GLU A 294 20.81 1.29 -10.32
N ASP A 295 21.02 0.14 -10.94
CA ASP A 295 22.19 -0.12 -11.79
C ASP A 295 22.09 0.56 -13.16
N HIS A 296 20.88 0.91 -13.62
CA HIS A 296 20.64 1.40 -14.99
C HIS A 296 20.11 2.83 -15.04
N ALA A 297 19.68 3.40 -13.92
CA ALA A 297 19.09 4.74 -13.88
C ALA A 297 20.11 5.85 -14.06
N SER A 298 19.73 6.91 -14.78
CA SER A 298 20.44 8.17 -14.77
C SER A 298 20.24 8.92 -13.45
N ASP A 299 21.04 9.98 -13.22
CA ASP A 299 20.90 10.80 -12.02
C ASP A 299 19.55 11.54 -11.99
N GLU A 300 19.07 11.99 -13.15
CA GLU A 300 17.75 12.63 -13.29
C GLU A 300 16.61 11.67 -12.96
N GLU A 301 16.69 10.42 -13.43
CA GLU A 301 15.70 9.37 -13.14
C GLU A 301 15.70 9.02 -11.64
N ARG A 302 16.88 8.97 -11.02
CA ARG A 302 17.01 8.82 -9.57
C ARG A 302 16.35 9.98 -8.83
N GLU A 303 16.54 11.21 -9.30
CA GLU A 303 15.91 12.38 -8.68
C GLU A 303 14.39 12.32 -8.74
N GLN A 304 13.85 11.85 -9.84
CA GLN A 304 12.41 11.65 -10.04
C GLN A 304 11.85 10.50 -9.21
N GLY A 305 12.67 9.52 -8.83
CA GLY A 305 12.25 8.36 -8.05
C GLY A 305 11.36 7.42 -8.87
N LEU A 306 11.76 7.15 -10.12
CA LEU A 306 10.99 6.31 -11.04
C LEU A 306 10.88 4.87 -10.54
N ASP A 307 9.79 4.22 -10.91
CA ASP A 307 9.53 2.80 -10.67
C ASP A 307 9.64 1.97 -11.96
N ILE A 308 9.56 0.66 -11.86
CA ILE A 308 9.64 -0.25 -13.01
C ILE A 308 8.54 0.00 -14.05
N ALA A 309 7.34 0.44 -13.64
CA ALA A 309 6.26 0.73 -14.57
C ALA A 309 6.55 1.98 -15.41
N ASP A 310 7.25 2.97 -14.86
CA ASP A 310 7.62 4.18 -15.61
C ASP A 310 8.55 3.83 -16.79
N TYR A 311 9.49 2.90 -16.58
CA TYR A 311 10.33 2.38 -17.66
C TYR A 311 9.51 1.61 -18.70
N ILE A 312 8.62 0.72 -18.27
CA ILE A 312 7.75 -0.05 -19.17
C ILE A 312 6.85 0.90 -20.00
N ILE A 313 6.24 1.90 -19.36
CA ILE A 313 5.40 2.89 -20.05
C ILE A 313 6.20 3.65 -21.11
N ARG A 314 7.42 4.06 -20.78
CA ARG A 314 8.32 4.75 -21.72
C ARG A 314 8.61 3.88 -22.94
N LEU A 315 8.96 2.61 -22.74
CA LEU A 315 9.21 1.67 -23.85
C LEU A 315 7.97 1.54 -24.76
N ILE A 316 6.78 1.34 -24.17
CA ILE A 316 5.53 1.25 -24.96
C ILE A 316 5.28 2.53 -25.77
N GLN A 317 5.53 3.67 -25.17
CA GLN A 317 5.32 4.97 -25.84
C GLN A 317 6.34 5.21 -26.96
N GLU A 318 7.57 4.75 -26.78
CA GLU A 318 8.62 4.80 -27.82
C GLU A 318 8.28 3.92 -29.02
N GLU A 319 7.81 2.70 -28.79
CA GLU A 319 7.35 1.81 -29.85
C GLU A 319 6.16 2.38 -30.65
N LYS A 320 5.27 3.15 -30.00
CA LYS A 320 4.10 3.75 -30.63
C LYS A 320 4.38 5.07 -31.37
N ARG A 321 5.63 5.59 -31.34
CA ARG A 321 5.95 6.85 -32.03
C ARG A 321 5.82 6.69 -33.55
N PRO A 322 5.19 7.66 -34.25
CA PRO A 322 5.17 7.65 -35.70
C PRO A 322 6.60 7.63 -36.27
N GLY A 323 6.88 6.70 -37.18
CA GLY A 323 8.21 6.52 -37.78
C GLY A 323 9.11 5.54 -37.04
N HIS A 324 8.63 4.89 -35.98
CA HIS A 324 9.33 3.75 -35.42
C HIS A 324 9.31 2.61 -36.46
N HIS A 325 10.49 2.23 -36.94
CA HIS A 325 10.63 1.12 -37.86
C HIS A 325 10.51 -0.18 -37.05
N GLU A 326 9.54 -1.03 -37.38
CA GLU A 326 9.55 -2.40 -36.83
C GLU A 326 10.82 -3.09 -37.27
N LEU A 327 11.68 -3.39 -36.31
CA LEU A 327 12.92 -4.10 -36.59
C LEU A 327 12.60 -5.47 -37.17
N THR A 328 13.23 -5.81 -38.25
CA THR A 328 13.21 -7.18 -38.77
C THR A 328 13.84 -8.15 -37.74
N PHE A 329 13.54 -9.43 -37.86
CA PHE A 329 14.08 -10.43 -36.93
C PHE A 329 15.62 -10.42 -36.91
N ASP A 330 16.24 -10.16 -38.06
CA ASP A 330 17.71 -10.07 -38.18
C ASP A 330 18.26 -8.78 -37.52
N GLU A 331 17.57 -7.67 -37.65
CA GLU A 331 17.91 -6.40 -36.96
C GLU A 331 17.75 -6.54 -35.45
N MET A 332 16.70 -7.24 -34.97
CA MET A 332 16.52 -7.54 -33.54
C MET A 332 17.64 -8.41 -33.00
N LYS A 333 18.08 -9.44 -33.78
CA LYS A 333 19.23 -10.27 -33.39
C LYS A 333 20.50 -9.45 -33.31
N ALA A 334 20.79 -8.62 -34.30
CA ALA A 334 21.97 -7.78 -34.35
C ALA A 334 21.97 -6.76 -33.19
N LEU A 335 20.81 -6.17 -32.89
CA LEU A 335 20.66 -5.25 -31.76
C LEU A 335 20.91 -5.97 -30.42
N LEU A 336 20.31 -7.15 -30.24
CA LEU A 336 20.49 -7.96 -29.02
C LEU A 336 21.95 -8.37 -28.83
N HIS A 337 22.61 -8.80 -29.89
CA HIS A 337 24.02 -9.14 -29.87
C HIS A 337 24.89 -7.95 -29.48
N GLY A 338 24.66 -6.79 -30.09
CA GLY A 338 25.35 -5.56 -29.73
C GLY A 338 25.07 -5.07 -28.31
N MET A 339 23.88 -5.35 -27.76
CA MET A 339 23.57 -5.07 -26.35
C MET A 339 24.33 -6.02 -25.42
N GLN A 340 24.42 -7.30 -25.74
CA GLN A 340 25.16 -8.30 -24.97
C GLN A 340 26.66 -8.00 -24.93
N GLU A 341 27.23 -7.57 -26.07
CA GLU A 341 28.65 -7.18 -26.14
C GLU A 341 28.97 -5.96 -25.28
N ARG A 342 28.07 -4.97 -25.26
CA ARG A 342 28.26 -3.74 -24.48
C ARG A 342 27.94 -3.90 -23.00
N ASN A 343 27.06 -4.82 -22.65
CA ASN A 343 26.63 -5.04 -21.28
C ASN A 343 26.38 -6.53 -21.00
N PRO A 344 27.34 -7.22 -20.35
CA PRO A 344 27.19 -8.64 -19.98
C PRO A 344 25.96 -8.94 -19.12
N ALA A 345 25.40 -7.94 -18.40
CA ALA A 345 24.19 -8.11 -17.62
C ALA A 345 22.97 -8.46 -18.50
N VAL A 346 22.95 -8.04 -19.77
CA VAL A 346 21.90 -8.43 -20.72
C VAL A 346 21.89 -9.93 -20.94
N THR A 347 23.06 -10.57 -21.06
CA THR A 347 23.17 -12.03 -21.17
C THR A 347 22.66 -12.71 -19.89
N ASN A 348 22.96 -12.16 -18.72
CA ASN A 348 22.46 -12.68 -17.46
C ASN A 348 20.92 -12.57 -17.36
N LEU A 349 20.35 -11.46 -17.83
CA LEU A 349 18.90 -11.29 -17.89
C LEU A 349 18.25 -12.30 -18.83
N ILE A 350 18.78 -12.45 -20.04
CA ILE A 350 18.29 -13.43 -21.02
C ILE A 350 18.31 -14.84 -20.43
N ASN A 351 19.40 -15.22 -19.77
CA ASN A 351 19.56 -16.54 -19.16
C ASN A 351 18.67 -16.70 -17.93
N ALA A 352 18.58 -15.67 -17.07
CA ALA A 352 17.79 -15.71 -15.85
C ALA A 352 16.27 -15.81 -16.13
N PHE A 353 15.83 -15.20 -17.24
CA PHE A 353 14.42 -15.17 -17.63
C PHE A 353 14.09 -16.12 -18.79
N ASN A 354 15.09 -16.90 -19.28
CA ASN A 354 14.95 -17.80 -20.41
C ASN A 354 14.31 -17.14 -21.65
N LEU A 355 14.73 -15.88 -21.91
CA LEU A 355 14.17 -15.08 -23.00
C LEU A 355 14.65 -15.63 -24.34
N VAL A 356 13.71 -15.86 -25.25
CA VAL A 356 13.98 -16.32 -26.62
C VAL A 356 13.40 -15.30 -27.58
N LEU A 357 14.20 -14.83 -28.53
CA LEU A 357 13.71 -14.10 -29.68
C LEU A 357 12.82 -15.00 -30.53
N VAL A 358 11.56 -14.67 -30.63
CA VAL A 358 10.58 -15.38 -31.47
C VAL A 358 10.41 -14.62 -32.78
N ASP A 359 10.59 -15.33 -33.90
CA ASP A 359 10.31 -14.80 -35.23
C ASP A 359 8.78 -14.60 -35.39
N PRO A 360 8.29 -13.35 -35.56
CA PRO A 360 6.86 -13.09 -35.71
C PRO A 360 6.23 -13.79 -36.92
N GLN A 361 7.04 -14.19 -37.93
CA GLN A 361 6.57 -14.84 -39.15
C GLN A 361 6.48 -16.39 -39.02
N GLN A 362 6.89 -16.95 -37.88
CA GLN A 362 6.81 -18.38 -37.62
C GLN A 362 5.66 -18.80 -36.72
N LYS A 363 4.64 -17.94 -36.55
CA LYS A 363 3.39 -18.26 -35.84
C LYS A 363 2.30 -18.69 -36.78
#